data_95ba4169437a98b4697ad62c42f07f2b
#
_entry.id   95ba4169437a98b4697ad62c42f07f2b
#
_cell.length_a   1.000
_cell.length_b   1.000
_cell.length_c   1.000
_cell.angle_alpha   90.00
_cell.angle_beta   90.00
_cell.angle_gamma   90.00
#
_symmetry.space_group_name_H-M   'P 1'
#
loop_
_entity.id
_entity.type
_entity.pdbx_description
1 polymer ?
#
loop_
_entity_poly.entity_id
_entity_poly.type
_entity_poly.pdbx_seq_one_letter_code
_entity_poly.pdbx_strand_id
1 'polypeptide(L)'
;QDYLNAVLQLEAVACKDWLTNKVDRCVTGRVAKQQTAGPVQLPLNNLGIMALDYRGIKGIATSIGHAPISALIDPVAGSQASIAEALTNIIWAPIADGLGGISLSANWMWPAKNEGENARLYDAVKGISDFACDLGINIPTGKDSLSMTQKYKDDVVYSPGTVIITAVGEVSQINAT
;
A
#
# COMPACT_ATOMS: atom_id res chain seq x y z
N GLN A 1 17.89 3.97 -25.78
CA GLN A 1 18.44 4.84 -24.72
C GLN A 1 17.45 5.95 -24.36
N ASP A 2 16.76 6.56 -25.32
CA ASP A 2 15.80 7.66 -25.11
C ASP A 2 14.58 7.21 -24.25
N TYR A 3 14.06 6.01 -24.50
CA TYR A 3 12.97 5.46 -23.67
C TYR A 3 13.39 5.22 -22.22
N LEU A 4 14.61 4.74 -21.99
CA LEU A 4 15.13 4.58 -20.63
C LEU A 4 15.25 5.93 -19.93
N ASN A 5 15.80 6.93 -20.62
CA ASN A 5 15.91 8.29 -20.08
C ASN A 5 14.53 8.88 -19.77
N ALA A 6 13.54 8.66 -20.63
CA ALA A 6 12.17 9.12 -20.39
C ALA A 6 11.56 8.44 -19.13
N VAL A 7 11.76 7.14 -18.97
CA VAL A 7 11.29 6.41 -17.77
C VAL A 7 11.97 6.92 -16.51
N LEU A 8 13.27 7.17 -16.53
CA LEU A 8 14.01 7.69 -15.37
C LEU A 8 13.63 9.12 -14.98
N GLN A 9 12.96 9.87 -15.87
CA GLN A 9 12.44 11.22 -15.58
C GLN A 9 11.00 11.19 -15.04
N LEU A 10 10.31 10.05 -15.05
CA LEU A 10 8.97 9.97 -14.46
C LEU A 10 9.02 10.27 -12.97
N GLU A 11 8.07 11.03 -12.47
CA GLU A 11 7.99 11.41 -11.06
C GLU A 11 8.00 10.19 -10.13
N ALA A 12 7.31 9.10 -10.51
CA ALA A 12 7.27 7.86 -9.75
C ALA A 12 8.60 7.10 -9.69
N VAL A 13 9.51 7.37 -10.63
CA VAL A 13 10.80 6.65 -10.78
C VAL A 13 12.00 7.51 -10.38
N ALA A 14 11.90 8.83 -10.55
CA ALA A 14 12.98 9.76 -10.28
C ALA A 14 13.49 9.66 -8.83
N CYS A 15 14.79 9.86 -8.66
CA CYS A 15 15.44 9.83 -7.35
C CYS A 15 14.86 10.88 -6.39
N LYS A 16 14.51 10.45 -5.19
CA LYS A 16 13.95 11.29 -4.12
C LYS A 16 14.76 11.22 -2.83
N ASP A 17 16.06 10.95 -2.92
CA ASP A 17 16.94 10.72 -1.77
C ASP A 17 16.85 11.82 -0.71
N TRP A 18 16.73 13.08 -1.13
CA TRP A 18 16.65 14.19 -0.20
C TRP A 18 15.33 14.18 0.61
N LEU A 19 14.23 13.70 0.04
CA LEU A 19 12.97 13.50 0.75
C LEU A 19 13.06 12.29 1.68
N THR A 20 13.44 11.15 1.13
CA THR A 20 13.43 9.88 1.86
C THR A 20 14.47 9.81 2.97
N ASN A 21 15.59 10.55 2.85
CA ASN A 21 16.67 10.54 3.84
C ASN A 21 16.59 11.68 4.86
N LYS A 22 15.72 12.68 4.66
CA LYS A 22 15.61 13.83 5.56
C LYS A 22 14.23 14.04 6.17
N VAL A 23 13.17 13.72 5.41
CA VAL A 23 11.79 13.98 5.81
C VAL A 23 11.08 12.65 6.02
N ASP A 24 10.26 12.57 7.06
CA ASP A 24 9.41 11.42 7.40
C ASP A 24 10.15 10.07 7.50
N ARG A 25 11.43 10.13 7.76
CA ARG A 25 12.29 8.96 7.84
C ARG A 25 11.93 8.04 9.00
N CYS A 26 11.61 8.64 10.14
CA CYS A 26 11.20 7.96 11.36
C CYS A 26 10.04 8.71 11.99
N VAL A 27 8.96 7.97 12.28
CA VAL A 27 7.85 8.49 13.08
C VAL A 27 7.88 7.76 14.43
N THR A 28 8.01 8.50 15.51
CA THR A 28 8.16 8.03 16.88
C THR A 28 9.55 7.45 17.24
N GLY A 29 9.79 7.25 18.54
CA GLY A 29 11.09 6.74 19.07
C GLY A 29 11.19 5.22 19.14
N ARG A 30 10.19 4.45 18.70
CA ARG A 30 10.17 2.98 18.79
C ARG A 30 10.27 2.29 17.43
N VAL A 31 10.80 2.97 16.42
CA VAL A 31 11.00 2.40 15.10
C VAL A 31 12.05 1.29 15.15
N ALA A 32 11.65 0.08 14.79
CA ALA A 32 12.55 -1.06 14.65
C ALA A 32 13.08 -1.18 13.21
N LYS A 33 12.24 -0.90 12.23
CA LYS A 33 12.63 -0.84 10.81
C LYS A 33 12.00 0.35 10.13
N GLN A 34 12.84 1.19 9.56
CA GLN A 34 12.47 2.40 8.83
C GLN A 34 12.53 2.18 7.31
N GLN A 35 12.08 3.16 6.54
CA GLN A 35 12.05 3.09 5.07
C GLN A 35 13.44 2.96 4.42
N THR A 36 14.50 3.49 5.03
CA THR A 36 15.87 3.32 4.53
C THR A 36 16.63 2.36 5.41
N ALA A 37 17.28 1.36 4.85
CA ALA A 37 17.95 0.31 5.60
C ALA A 37 19.32 -0.04 5.03
N GLY A 38 20.08 -0.80 5.85
CA GLY A 38 21.42 -1.25 5.53
C GLY A 38 22.48 -0.13 5.58
N PRO A 39 23.75 -0.46 5.33
CA PRO A 39 24.86 0.50 5.42
C PRO A 39 24.76 1.64 4.40
N VAL A 40 24.18 1.37 3.23
CA VAL A 40 24.05 2.36 2.13
C VAL A 40 22.84 3.26 2.32
N GLN A 41 21.87 2.87 3.16
CA GLN A 41 20.60 3.58 3.35
C GLN A 41 19.78 3.72 2.06
N LEU A 42 19.94 2.77 1.15
CA LEU A 42 19.23 2.54 -0.11
C LEU A 42 19.23 1.02 -0.35
N PRO A 43 18.26 0.45 -1.06
CA PRO A 43 17.01 1.02 -1.50
C PRO A 43 16.03 1.23 -0.36
N LEU A 44 14.86 1.81 -0.66
CA LEU A 44 13.78 1.97 0.28
C LEU A 44 13.17 0.62 0.67
N ASN A 45 12.76 0.51 1.92
CA ASN A 45 11.86 -0.55 2.37
C ASN A 45 10.41 -0.12 2.18
N ASN A 46 9.58 -1.04 1.70
CA ASN A 46 8.13 -0.88 1.69
C ASN A 46 7.45 -1.48 2.93
N LEU A 47 8.23 -1.68 3.98
CA LEU A 47 7.85 -2.27 5.25
C LEU A 47 8.30 -1.38 6.39
N GLY A 48 7.38 -0.98 7.25
CA GLY A 48 7.67 -0.30 8.52
C GLY A 48 7.43 -1.24 9.70
N ILE A 49 8.32 -1.21 10.71
CA ILE A 49 8.15 -1.99 11.95
C ILE A 49 8.37 -1.08 13.15
N MET A 50 7.41 -1.13 14.08
CA MET A 50 7.49 -0.44 15.37
C MET A 50 7.53 -1.46 16.51
N ALA A 51 8.41 -1.24 17.48
CA ALA A 51 8.40 -2.01 18.71
C ALA A 51 7.18 -1.66 19.57
N LEU A 52 6.62 -2.64 20.27
CA LEU A 52 5.50 -2.41 21.20
C LEU A 52 5.93 -1.64 22.43
N ASP A 53 7.16 -1.87 22.88
CA ASP A 53 7.75 -1.20 24.05
C ASP A 53 9.26 -1.02 23.88
N TYR A 54 9.95 -0.45 24.89
CA TYR A 54 11.38 -0.18 24.86
C TYR A 54 12.28 -1.32 25.35
N ARG A 55 11.74 -2.46 25.78
CA ARG A 55 12.46 -3.55 26.41
C ARG A 55 12.19 -4.91 25.81
N GLY A 56 11.01 -5.08 25.20
CA GLY A 56 10.58 -6.32 24.57
C GLY A 56 11.14 -6.48 23.16
N ILE A 57 10.83 -7.63 22.59
CA ILE A 57 11.23 -8.02 21.23
C ILE A 57 10.06 -8.08 20.25
N LYS A 58 8.85 -7.79 20.71
CA LYS A 58 7.64 -7.80 19.88
C LYS A 58 7.42 -6.44 19.22
N GLY A 59 6.78 -6.47 18.05
CA GLY A 59 6.47 -5.28 17.28
C GLY A 59 5.19 -5.41 16.48
N ILE A 60 4.91 -4.35 15.72
CA ILE A 60 3.85 -4.31 14.70
C ILE A 60 4.51 -3.96 13.39
N ALA A 61 4.27 -4.78 12.36
CA ALA A 61 4.63 -4.49 10.99
C ALA A 61 3.46 -3.87 10.24
N THR A 62 3.77 -2.93 9.36
CA THR A 62 2.81 -2.33 8.43
C THR A 62 3.41 -2.22 7.05
N SER A 63 2.58 -2.46 6.03
CA SER A 63 2.93 -2.24 4.63
C SER A 63 1.74 -1.67 3.87
N ILE A 64 2.01 -1.17 2.68
CA ILE A 64 0.98 -0.61 1.80
C ILE A 64 1.09 -1.26 0.43
N GLY A 65 -0.06 -1.44 -0.24
CA GLY A 65 -0.13 -1.84 -1.63
C GLY A 65 -1.21 -1.07 -2.38
N HIS A 66 -0.95 -0.72 -3.64
CA HIS A 66 -1.91 -0.06 -4.51
C HIS A 66 -1.51 -0.25 -5.98
N ALA A 67 -2.49 -0.35 -6.88
CA ALA A 67 -2.25 -0.60 -8.30
C ALA A 67 -3.20 0.22 -9.19
N PRO A 68 -3.14 1.57 -9.15
CA PRO A 68 -4.10 2.43 -9.83
C PRO A 68 -4.07 2.26 -11.35
N ILE A 69 -2.91 2.07 -11.97
CA ILE A 69 -2.78 1.88 -13.42
C ILE A 69 -3.43 0.56 -13.87
N SER A 70 -3.17 -0.52 -13.12
CA SER A 70 -3.81 -1.82 -13.40
C SER A 70 -5.33 -1.74 -13.21
N ALA A 71 -5.79 -1.00 -12.20
CA ALA A 71 -7.22 -0.81 -11.94
C ALA A 71 -7.95 0.01 -13.03
N LEU A 72 -7.26 0.87 -13.76
CA LEU A 72 -7.82 1.53 -14.95
C LEU A 72 -8.16 0.53 -16.05
N ILE A 73 -7.31 -0.49 -16.22
CA ILE A 73 -7.50 -1.53 -17.24
C ILE A 73 -8.55 -2.54 -16.77
N ASP A 74 -8.36 -3.10 -15.58
CA ASP A 74 -9.22 -4.09 -14.95
C ASP A 74 -9.36 -3.79 -13.45
N PRO A 75 -10.57 -3.39 -12.99
CA PRO A 75 -10.79 -3.01 -11.59
C PRO A 75 -10.62 -4.19 -10.62
N VAL A 76 -10.93 -5.41 -11.06
CA VAL A 76 -10.76 -6.62 -10.25
C VAL A 76 -9.28 -6.96 -10.09
N ALA A 77 -8.57 -7.10 -11.21
CA ALA A 77 -7.14 -7.42 -11.21
C ALA A 77 -6.30 -6.36 -10.49
N GLY A 78 -6.58 -5.07 -10.71
CA GLY A 78 -5.88 -3.98 -10.02
C GLY A 78 -6.13 -3.98 -8.51
N SER A 79 -7.35 -4.27 -8.08
CA SER A 79 -7.68 -4.34 -6.66
C SER A 79 -7.04 -5.55 -5.98
N GLN A 80 -7.00 -6.70 -6.63
CA GLN A 80 -6.28 -7.89 -6.15
C GLN A 80 -4.76 -7.65 -6.11
N ALA A 81 -4.21 -6.96 -7.11
CA ALA A 81 -2.79 -6.57 -7.13
C ALA A 81 -2.43 -5.66 -5.96
N SER A 82 -3.34 -4.80 -5.50
CA SER A 82 -3.13 -3.97 -4.31
C SER A 82 -2.98 -4.81 -3.03
N ILE A 83 -3.77 -5.88 -2.87
CA ILE A 83 -3.57 -6.84 -1.77
C ILE A 83 -2.24 -7.57 -1.95
N ALA A 84 -1.95 -8.08 -3.14
CA ALA A 84 -0.73 -8.81 -3.41
C ALA A 84 0.53 -7.97 -3.11
N GLU A 85 0.55 -6.69 -3.49
CA GLU A 85 1.65 -5.77 -3.18
C GLU A 85 1.80 -5.57 -1.66
N ALA A 86 0.72 -5.29 -0.94
CA ALA A 86 0.78 -5.15 0.51
C ALA A 86 1.32 -6.41 1.19
N LEU A 87 0.89 -7.60 0.75
CA LEU A 87 1.37 -8.88 1.28
C LEU A 87 2.83 -9.13 0.95
N THR A 88 3.26 -8.91 -0.29
CA THR A 88 4.67 -9.12 -0.70
C THR A 88 5.62 -8.13 -0.03
N ASN A 89 5.13 -6.97 0.40
CA ASN A 89 5.90 -6.02 1.20
C ASN A 89 6.02 -6.46 2.67
N ILE A 90 4.97 -7.04 3.28
CA ILE A 90 4.97 -7.40 4.70
C ILE A 90 5.65 -8.74 5.02
N ILE A 91 5.79 -9.65 4.06
CA ILE A 91 6.35 -11.00 4.29
C ILE A 91 7.80 -11.00 4.79
N TRP A 92 8.51 -9.88 4.68
CA TRP A 92 9.88 -9.72 5.18
C TRP A 92 9.96 -9.48 6.69
N ALA A 93 8.81 -9.36 7.36
CA ALA A 93 8.71 -9.36 8.81
C ALA A 93 8.34 -10.74 9.34
N PRO A 94 8.90 -11.19 10.48
CA PRO A 94 8.49 -12.45 11.12
C PRO A 94 7.12 -12.29 11.80
N ILE A 95 6.07 -12.30 10.98
CA ILE A 95 4.68 -12.16 11.43
C ILE A 95 4.30 -13.36 12.28
N ALA A 96 3.76 -13.10 13.47
CA ALA A 96 3.16 -14.12 14.30
C ALA A 96 1.96 -14.73 13.57
N ASP A 97 1.84 -16.05 13.61
CA ASP A 97 0.78 -16.83 12.93
C ASP A 97 0.79 -16.71 11.39
N GLY A 98 1.88 -16.20 10.79
CA GLY A 98 2.07 -16.13 9.34
C GLY A 98 0.95 -15.33 8.65
N LEU A 99 0.38 -15.88 7.57
CA LEU A 99 -0.66 -15.21 6.79
C LEU A 99 -1.94 -14.97 7.59
N GLY A 100 -2.30 -15.89 8.48
CA GLY A 100 -3.47 -15.75 9.36
C GLY A 100 -3.33 -14.66 10.42
N GLY A 101 -2.10 -14.21 10.70
CA GLY A 101 -1.81 -13.10 11.62
C GLY A 101 -1.87 -11.71 10.98
N ILE A 102 -2.24 -11.62 9.70
CA ILE A 102 -2.35 -10.36 8.96
C ILE A 102 -3.80 -9.89 8.91
N SER A 103 -4.02 -8.62 9.21
CA SER A 103 -5.29 -7.92 8.95
C SER A 103 -5.09 -6.81 7.95
N LEU A 104 -6.09 -6.59 7.10
CA LEU A 104 -6.05 -5.57 6.06
C LEU A 104 -7.01 -4.42 6.37
N SER A 105 -6.64 -3.22 5.92
CA SER A 105 -7.54 -2.07 5.83
C SER A 105 -7.64 -1.63 4.37
N ALA A 106 -8.84 -1.45 3.86
CA ALA A 106 -9.09 -1.05 2.47
C ALA A 106 -9.56 0.41 2.40
N ASN A 107 -8.75 1.27 1.78
CA ASN A 107 -9.09 2.66 1.56
C ASN A 107 -9.42 2.87 0.07
N TRP A 108 -10.70 3.06 -0.21
CA TRP A 108 -11.24 3.24 -1.56
C TRP A 108 -11.22 4.72 -1.97
N MET A 109 -10.66 4.99 -3.14
CA MET A 109 -10.71 6.29 -3.79
C MET A 109 -11.24 6.09 -5.20
N TRP A 110 -12.48 6.54 -5.45
CA TRP A 110 -13.18 6.19 -6.67
C TRP A 110 -14.05 7.35 -7.19
N PRO A 111 -14.06 7.64 -8.49
CA PRO A 111 -14.94 8.62 -9.08
C PRO A 111 -16.34 8.01 -9.36
N ALA A 112 -16.95 7.34 -8.38
CA ALA A 112 -18.11 6.46 -8.52
C ALA A 112 -19.38 7.15 -9.05
N LYS A 113 -19.43 8.49 -9.02
CA LYS A 113 -20.57 9.27 -9.55
C LYS A 113 -20.56 9.42 -11.08
N ASN A 114 -19.46 9.02 -11.73
CA ASN A 114 -19.35 9.07 -13.18
C ASN A 114 -19.92 7.80 -13.80
N GLU A 115 -20.34 7.92 -15.05
CA GLU A 115 -20.97 6.82 -15.79
C GLU A 115 -20.06 5.57 -15.83
N GLY A 116 -20.62 4.42 -15.46
CA GLY A 116 -19.93 3.14 -15.42
C GLY A 116 -19.04 2.90 -14.19
N GLU A 117 -18.60 3.94 -13.48
CA GLU A 117 -17.63 3.81 -12.39
C GLU A 117 -18.20 3.15 -11.14
N ASN A 118 -19.49 3.25 -10.88
CA ASN A 118 -20.15 2.54 -9.79
C ASN A 118 -20.17 1.01 -10.00
N ALA A 119 -20.34 0.56 -11.24
CA ALA A 119 -20.26 -0.86 -11.59
C ALA A 119 -18.84 -1.38 -11.42
N ARG A 120 -17.84 -0.63 -11.93
CA ARG A 120 -16.42 -0.94 -11.75
C ARG A 120 -16.00 -1.01 -10.27
N LEU A 121 -16.52 -0.11 -9.45
CA LEU A 121 -16.30 -0.16 -7.99
C LEU A 121 -16.89 -1.44 -7.37
N TYR A 122 -18.11 -1.81 -7.77
CA TYR A 122 -18.74 -3.04 -7.30
C TYR A 122 -17.88 -4.27 -7.64
N ASP A 123 -17.43 -4.36 -8.89
CA ASP A 123 -16.59 -5.48 -9.36
C ASP A 123 -15.26 -5.52 -8.60
N ALA A 124 -14.62 -4.36 -8.37
CA ALA A 124 -13.41 -4.24 -7.58
C ALA A 124 -13.60 -4.72 -6.14
N VAL A 125 -14.66 -4.27 -5.47
CA VAL A 125 -14.98 -4.68 -4.08
C VAL A 125 -15.26 -6.17 -4.01
N LYS A 126 -16.05 -6.70 -4.95
CA LYS A 126 -16.32 -8.14 -5.01
C LYS A 126 -15.02 -8.93 -5.23
N GLY A 127 -14.18 -8.48 -6.17
CA GLY A 127 -12.92 -9.16 -6.51
C GLY A 127 -11.96 -9.25 -5.34
N ILE A 128 -11.79 -8.17 -4.54
CA ILE A 128 -10.92 -8.25 -3.37
C ILE A 128 -11.56 -9.02 -2.20
N SER A 129 -12.89 -8.97 -2.07
CA SER A 129 -13.59 -9.77 -1.06
C SER A 129 -13.39 -11.26 -1.31
N ASP A 130 -13.61 -11.72 -2.53
CA ASP A 130 -13.41 -13.11 -2.91
C ASP A 130 -11.93 -13.51 -2.69
N PHE A 131 -10.99 -12.69 -3.14
CA PHE A 131 -9.55 -12.95 -2.99
C PHE A 131 -9.10 -13.00 -1.52
N ALA A 132 -9.58 -12.08 -0.68
CA ALA A 132 -9.28 -12.10 0.75
C ALA A 132 -9.85 -13.33 1.45
N CYS A 133 -11.06 -13.77 1.07
CA CYS A 133 -11.65 -15.01 1.56
C CYS A 133 -10.82 -16.25 1.16
N ASP A 134 -10.38 -16.32 -0.09
CA ASP A 134 -9.55 -17.42 -0.59
C ASP A 134 -8.20 -17.49 0.15
N LEU A 135 -7.63 -16.34 0.51
CA LEU A 135 -6.40 -16.25 1.31
C LEU A 135 -6.61 -16.50 2.81
N GLY A 136 -7.86 -16.47 3.29
CA GLY A 136 -8.17 -16.55 4.71
C GLY A 136 -7.76 -15.31 5.51
N ILE A 137 -7.67 -14.15 4.87
CA ILE A 137 -7.28 -12.88 5.49
C ILE A 137 -8.52 -11.99 5.66
N ASN A 138 -8.64 -11.31 6.80
CA ASN A 138 -9.75 -10.42 7.04
C ASN A 138 -9.48 -8.97 6.57
N ILE A 139 -10.55 -8.26 6.22
CA ILE A 139 -10.55 -6.82 5.94
C ILE A 139 -11.56 -6.17 6.93
N PRO A 140 -11.19 -6.01 8.22
CA PRO A 140 -12.14 -5.58 9.25
C PRO A 140 -12.48 -4.09 9.19
N THR A 141 -11.71 -3.31 8.47
CA THR A 141 -11.86 -1.85 8.43
C THR A 141 -11.48 -1.28 7.06
N GLY A 142 -11.94 -0.08 6.83
CA GLY A 142 -11.64 0.67 5.63
C GLY A 142 -12.37 2.00 5.65
N LYS A 143 -12.19 2.76 4.59
CA LYS A 143 -12.93 3.99 4.32
C LYS A 143 -13.06 4.22 2.82
N ASP A 144 -13.93 5.12 2.42
CA ASP A 144 -14.14 5.46 1.03
C ASP A 144 -14.13 6.96 0.77
N SER A 145 -13.76 7.31 -0.45
CA SER A 145 -13.90 8.64 -1.06
C SER A 145 -14.44 8.45 -2.47
N LEU A 146 -15.76 8.57 -2.63
CA LEU A 146 -16.45 8.19 -3.86
C LEU A 146 -16.73 9.35 -4.84
N SER A 147 -16.18 10.51 -4.57
CA SER A 147 -16.35 11.72 -5.40
C SER A 147 -15.01 12.24 -5.93
N MET A 148 -14.12 11.33 -6.31
CA MET A 148 -12.75 11.65 -6.73
C MET A 148 -12.72 12.23 -8.15
N THR A 149 -13.28 13.42 -8.29
CA THR A 149 -13.39 14.16 -9.56
C THR A 149 -13.08 15.62 -9.31
N GLN A 150 -12.15 16.18 -10.08
CA GLN A 150 -11.85 17.61 -10.07
C GLN A 150 -12.44 18.29 -11.29
N LYS A 151 -13.25 19.31 -11.05
CA LYS A 151 -13.85 20.11 -12.12
C LYS A 151 -13.10 21.43 -12.26
N TYR A 152 -12.70 21.73 -13.49
CA TYR A 152 -12.19 23.02 -13.91
C TYR A 152 -13.25 23.74 -14.76
N LYS A 153 -12.98 24.98 -15.14
CA LYS A 153 -13.95 25.76 -15.94
C LYS A 153 -14.34 25.06 -17.27
N ASP A 154 -13.34 24.52 -17.95
CA ASP A 154 -13.51 23.95 -19.29
C ASP A 154 -13.05 22.48 -19.36
N ASP A 155 -12.80 21.84 -18.20
CA ASP A 155 -12.32 20.45 -18.15
C ASP A 155 -12.74 19.72 -16.87
N VAL A 156 -12.72 18.40 -16.92
CA VAL A 156 -13.02 17.50 -15.80
C VAL A 156 -11.96 16.42 -15.73
N VAL A 157 -11.27 16.34 -14.61
CA VAL A 157 -10.25 15.31 -14.35
C VAL A 157 -10.81 14.29 -13.37
N TYR A 158 -10.79 13.03 -13.76
CA TYR A 158 -11.16 11.89 -12.93
C TYR A 158 -9.91 11.30 -12.30
N SER A 159 -9.97 11.01 -11.00
CA SER A 159 -8.98 10.13 -10.39
C SER A 159 -9.14 8.70 -10.93
N PRO A 160 -8.06 7.95 -11.11
CA PRO A 160 -8.19 6.51 -11.34
C PRO A 160 -8.90 5.89 -10.14
N GLY A 161 -9.90 5.03 -10.43
CA GLY A 161 -10.52 4.21 -9.39
C GLY A 161 -9.47 3.26 -8.81
N THR A 162 -9.24 3.34 -7.51
CA THR A 162 -8.24 2.50 -6.84
C THR A 162 -8.60 2.17 -5.40
N VAL A 163 -8.00 1.12 -4.88
CA VAL A 163 -7.97 0.81 -3.47
C VAL A 163 -6.52 0.84 -2.97
N ILE A 164 -6.30 1.48 -1.83
CA ILE A 164 -5.05 1.39 -1.09
C ILE A 164 -5.26 0.41 0.04
N ILE A 165 -4.49 -0.66 0.04
CA ILE A 165 -4.50 -1.69 1.07
C ILE A 165 -3.36 -1.42 2.04
N THR A 166 -3.70 -1.36 3.33
CA THR A 166 -2.71 -1.40 4.41
C THR A 166 -2.76 -2.78 5.06
N ALA A 167 -1.65 -3.50 5.06
CA ALA A 167 -1.50 -4.75 5.80
C ALA A 167 -0.85 -4.47 7.16
N VAL A 168 -1.35 -5.14 8.20
CA VAL A 168 -0.83 -5.02 9.58
C VAL A 168 -0.71 -6.40 10.18
N GLY A 169 0.39 -6.67 10.88
CA GLY A 169 0.59 -7.92 11.61
C GLY A 169 1.49 -7.77 12.83
N GLU A 170 1.29 -8.60 13.85
CA GLU A 170 2.19 -8.69 15.00
C GLU A 170 3.53 -9.31 14.56
N VAL A 171 4.62 -8.70 14.97
CA VAL A 171 5.99 -9.19 14.77
C VAL A 171 6.47 -9.88 16.04
N SER A 172 6.85 -11.14 15.92
CA SER A 172 7.32 -11.95 17.05
C SER A 172 8.72 -11.55 17.53
N GLN A 173 9.58 -11.09 16.61
CA GLN A 173 10.96 -10.69 16.90
C GLN A 173 11.42 -9.53 16.02
N ILE A 174 11.43 -8.32 16.56
CA ILE A 174 11.87 -7.12 15.84
C ILE A 174 13.37 -7.16 15.45
N ASN A 175 14.19 -7.99 16.11
CA ASN A 175 15.60 -8.13 15.81
C ASN A 175 15.88 -9.04 14.61
N ALA A 176 14.86 -9.73 14.09
CA ALA A 176 14.98 -10.62 12.94
C ALA A 176 14.50 -9.96 11.62
N THR A 177 14.40 -8.61 11.58
CA THR A 177 13.86 -7.85 10.44
C THR A 177 14.92 -7.07 9.68
#